data_39a072cdf166d1185b63f60e8844694c
#
_entry.id   39a072cdf166d1185b63f60e8844694c
#
_cell.length_a   1.000
_cell.length_b   1.000
_cell.length_c   1.000
_cell.angle_alpha   90.00
_cell.angle_beta   90.00
_cell.angle_gamma   90.00
#
_symmetry.space_group_name_H-M   'P 1'
#
loop_
_entity.id
_entity.type
_entity.pdbx_description
1 polymer ?
#
loop_
_entity_poly.entity_id
_entity_poly.type
_entity_poly.pdbx_seq_one_letter_code
_entity_poly.pdbx_strand_id
1 'polypeptide(L)'
;MINRQASSKKRLLFIDQIKAVMIALVIAIHVLFAMIIPGVWFGIRVPSDGSVHPLFAGISAWLLFFCNSFFMYMLFLVSGYFVPRSVQKKGIVKYLKERLLRIGLPFLFGLLLINSSSLLLGRLSPGSATANIPWRDLPFNQLGVLWFLVVLFAFDLLYCAWVRLRGDRFAIDASVPTPQLRSWLISAVVLAIIDVMMATKTELWAFVARLPLGGLEVQGSHVFTYAFLFFLGCKASSHRWLERLNHRLVVRWFRFSIAVALSLLAICLVLSFNGSLAAEWEDLSLLVNLLSPFIGWGMMGYLLLWFQRNEKRCGQWLANAGVDSFGAYIIHTLVLVIVLEAVGFIGLNPWLIATAGILLGIIISFGSIHQLRRIPAVARVI
;
A
#
# COMPACT_ATOMS: atom_id res chain seq x y z
N MET A 1 -8.75 0.87 49.74
CA MET A 1 -7.58 0.81 48.81
C MET A 1 -8.03 0.13 47.53
N ILE A 2 -8.44 0.88 46.53
CA ILE A 2 -8.90 0.36 45.24
C ILE A 2 -7.67 0.23 44.34
N ASN A 3 -7.30 -1.00 44.07
CA ASN A 3 -6.16 -1.39 43.26
C ASN A 3 -6.42 -0.98 41.79
N ARG A 4 -5.96 0.23 41.38
CA ARG A 4 -5.90 0.65 39.99
C ARG A 4 -4.75 -0.09 39.32
N GLN A 5 -4.94 -1.34 38.97
CA GLN A 5 -4.10 -1.98 37.97
C GLN A 5 -4.30 -1.22 36.67
N ALA A 6 -3.32 -0.39 36.34
CA ALA A 6 -3.18 0.21 35.03
C ALA A 6 -3.05 -0.92 34.00
N SER A 7 -4.15 -1.24 33.33
CA SER A 7 -4.17 -2.13 32.16
C SER A 7 -3.16 -1.57 31.16
N SER A 8 -1.95 -2.12 31.14
CA SER A 8 -0.97 -1.85 30.11
C SER A 8 -1.65 -2.20 28.78
N LYS A 9 -1.82 -1.20 27.90
CA LYS A 9 -2.42 -1.39 26.57
C LYS A 9 -1.63 -2.46 25.83
N LYS A 10 -2.12 -3.68 25.79
CA LYS A 10 -1.50 -4.76 25.04
C LYS A 10 -1.43 -4.29 23.57
N ARG A 11 -0.23 -4.01 23.11
CA ARG A 11 0.04 -3.64 21.71
C ARG A 11 -0.33 -4.82 20.84
N LEU A 12 -1.05 -4.60 19.77
CA LEU A 12 -1.43 -5.66 18.82
C LEU A 12 -0.24 -5.92 17.90
N LEU A 13 0.69 -6.77 18.36
CA LEU A 13 1.96 -7.05 17.65
C LEU A 13 1.72 -7.58 16.24
N PHE A 14 0.69 -8.42 16.05
CA PHE A 14 0.36 -8.96 14.74
C PHE A 14 0.03 -7.87 13.71
N ILE A 15 -0.54 -6.74 14.13
CA ILE A 15 -0.83 -5.61 13.21
C ILE A 15 0.48 -4.92 12.78
N ASP A 16 1.43 -4.76 13.69
CA ASP A 16 2.73 -4.18 13.33
C ASP A 16 3.51 -5.15 12.41
N GLN A 17 3.44 -6.45 12.66
CA GLN A 17 4.02 -7.47 11.77
C GLN A 17 3.41 -7.40 10.36
N ILE A 18 2.08 -7.25 10.25
CA ILE A 18 1.39 -7.07 8.96
C ILE A 18 1.90 -5.80 8.25
N LYS A 19 2.03 -4.68 8.95
CA LYS A 19 2.55 -3.44 8.34
C LYS A 19 3.94 -3.63 7.73
N ALA A 20 4.84 -4.31 8.46
CA ALA A 20 6.18 -4.60 7.94
C ALA A 20 6.12 -5.36 6.62
N VAL A 21 5.32 -6.43 6.57
CA VAL A 21 5.16 -7.24 5.36
C VAL A 21 4.50 -6.46 4.24
N MET A 22 3.46 -5.66 4.52
CA MET A 22 2.81 -4.84 3.49
C MET A 22 3.80 -3.84 2.87
N ILE A 23 4.62 -3.16 3.65
CA ILE A 23 5.61 -2.23 3.11
C ILE A 23 6.75 -2.95 2.39
N ALA A 24 7.17 -4.12 2.85
CA ALA A 24 8.13 -4.94 2.10
C ALA A 24 7.56 -5.36 0.72
N LEU A 25 6.27 -5.72 0.64
CA LEU A 25 5.60 -5.97 -0.64
C LEU A 25 5.51 -4.71 -1.51
N VAL A 26 5.23 -3.54 -0.92
CA VAL A 26 5.26 -2.26 -1.66
C VAL A 26 6.62 -2.05 -2.32
N ILE A 27 7.71 -2.23 -1.58
CA ILE A 27 9.07 -2.11 -2.12
C ILE A 27 9.29 -3.12 -3.24
N ALA A 28 8.92 -4.38 -3.02
CA ALA A 28 9.09 -5.45 -4.00
C ALA A 28 8.37 -5.18 -5.33
N ILE A 29 7.11 -4.76 -5.27
CA ILE A 29 6.36 -4.48 -6.50
C ILE A 29 6.90 -3.27 -7.26
N HIS A 30 7.44 -2.26 -6.57
CA HIS A 30 8.03 -1.11 -7.25
C HIS A 30 9.33 -1.46 -7.99
N VAL A 31 10.10 -2.43 -7.49
CA VAL A 31 11.22 -3.01 -8.25
C VAL A 31 10.73 -3.66 -9.54
N LEU A 32 9.72 -4.54 -9.44
CA LEU A 32 9.16 -5.22 -10.61
C LEU A 32 8.55 -4.21 -11.60
N PHE A 33 7.85 -3.19 -11.09
CA PHE A 33 7.27 -2.12 -11.90
C PHE A 33 8.32 -1.36 -12.70
N ALA A 34 9.43 -0.97 -12.05
CA ALA A 34 10.55 -0.29 -12.71
C ALA A 34 11.21 -1.15 -13.80
N MET A 35 11.20 -2.48 -13.64
CA MET A 35 11.81 -3.40 -14.59
C MET A 35 10.94 -3.74 -15.80
N ILE A 36 9.61 -3.85 -15.62
CA ILE A 36 8.72 -4.23 -16.75
C ILE A 36 8.13 -3.02 -17.49
N ILE A 37 8.17 -1.82 -16.91
CA ILE A 37 7.75 -0.56 -17.54
C ILE A 37 8.92 0.44 -17.50
N PRO A 38 9.84 0.36 -18.48
CA PRO A 38 11.03 1.20 -18.49
C PRO A 38 10.69 2.70 -18.47
N GLY A 39 11.40 3.45 -17.61
CA GLY A 39 11.25 4.90 -17.50
C GLY A 39 10.11 5.38 -16.59
N VAL A 40 9.20 4.50 -16.16
CA VAL A 40 8.07 4.90 -15.29
C VAL A 40 8.54 5.24 -13.87
N TRP A 41 9.58 4.59 -13.37
CA TRP A 41 10.11 4.83 -12.03
C TRP A 41 11.17 5.94 -12.07
N PHE A 42 10.75 7.17 -11.81
CA PHE A 42 11.62 8.37 -11.82
C PHE A 42 12.53 8.53 -13.06
N GLY A 43 12.08 7.97 -14.18
CA GLY A 43 12.81 8.04 -15.46
C GLY A 43 13.90 7.00 -15.64
N ILE A 44 14.24 6.19 -14.63
CA ILE A 44 15.29 5.18 -14.77
C ILE A 44 14.89 4.08 -15.76
N ARG A 45 15.90 3.63 -16.50
CA ARG A 45 15.83 2.41 -17.31
C ARG A 45 16.84 1.43 -16.78
N VAL A 46 16.35 0.45 -16.05
CA VAL A 46 17.21 -0.56 -15.44
C VAL A 46 17.95 -1.32 -16.56
N PRO A 47 19.28 -1.22 -16.65
CA PRO A 47 20.04 -1.94 -17.65
C PRO A 47 19.84 -3.47 -17.49
N SER A 48 19.55 -4.16 -18.57
CA SER A 48 19.47 -5.61 -18.60
C SER A 48 20.21 -6.15 -19.83
N ASP A 49 20.63 -7.40 -19.78
CA ASP A 49 21.40 -8.08 -20.81
C ASP A 49 20.63 -8.42 -22.10
N GLY A 50 19.39 -7.91 -22.23
CA GLY A 50 18.55 -8.15 -23.41
C GLY A 50 17.05 -7.99 -23.18
N SER A 51 16.25 -8.55 -24.05
CA SER A 51 14.79 -8.55 -23.95
C SER A 51 14.32 -9.28 -22.69
N VAL A 52 13.36 -8.68 -21.98
CA VAL A 52 12.75 -9.30 -20.81
C VAL A 52 12.05 -10.59 -21.22
N HIS A 53 12.51 -11.72 -20.65
CA HIS A 53 11.93 -13.02 -20.96
C HIS A 53 10.42 -13.05 -20.64
N PRO A 54 9.55 -13.61 -21.51
CA PRO A 54 8.11 -13.62 -21.29
C PRO A 54 7.66 -14.15 -19.92
N LEU A 55 8.32 -15.20 -19.42
CA LEU A 55 8.03 -15.73 -18.08
C LEU A 55 8.25 -14.69 -16.98
N PHE A 56 9.33 -13.91 -17.06
CA PHE A 56 9.61 -12.84 -16.09
C PHE A 56 8.56 -11.73 -16.19
N ALA A 57 8.22 -11.28 -17.41
CA ALA A 57 7.21 -10.24 -17.63
C ALA A 57 5.84 -10.67 -17.11
N GLY A 58 5.39 -11.88 -17.44
CA GLY A 58 4.09 -12.41 -17.03
C GLY A 58 3.97 -12.58 -15.51
N ILE A 59 5.01 -13.14 -14.86
CA ILE A 59 5.03 -13.29 -13.39
C ILE A 59 5.08 -11.92 -12.71
N SER A 60 5.88 -10.99 -13.23
CA SER A 60 6.00 -9.65 -12.66
C SER A 60 4.69 -8.87 -12.79
N ALA A 61 4.04 -8.90 -13.94
CA ALA A 61 2.72 -8.29 -14.15
C ALA A 61 1.67 -8.87 -13.17
N TRP A 62 1.62 -10.21 -13.07
CA TRP A 62 0.75 -10.87 -12.11
C TRP A 62 1.02 -10.45 -10.67
N LEU A 63 2.27 -10.42 -10.23
CA LEU A 63 2.63 -9.99 -8.87
C LEU A 63 2.20 -8.55 -8.60
N LEU A 64 2.38 -7.65 -9.58
CA LEU A 64 1.89 -6.27 -9.49
C LEU A 64 0.39 -6.24 -9.22
N PHE A 65 -0.40 -6.90 -10.05
CA PHE A 65 -1.84 -6.91 -9.94
C PHE A 65 -2.33 -7.62 -8.67
N PHE A 66 -1.75 -8.78 -8.36
CA PHE A 66 -2.09 -9.56 -7.18
C PHE A 66 -1.82 -8.78 -5.88
N CYS A 67 -0.63 -8.21 -5.72
CA CYS A 67 -0.29 -7.45 -4.52
C CYS A 67 -1.13 -6.18 -4.40
N ASN A 68 -1.35 -5.45 -5.52
CA ASN A 68 -2.21 -4.26 -5.52
C ASN A 68 -3.64 -4.55 -5.05
N SER A 69 -4.15 -5.76 -5.27
CA SER A 69 -5.50 -6.16 -4.85
C SER A 69 -5.69 -6.23 -3.33
N PHE A 70 -4.63 -6.19 -2.50
CA PHE A 70 -4.82 -6.32 -1.05
C PHE A 70 -3.89 -5.48 -0.16
N PHE A 71 -2.67 -5.13 -0.59
CA PHE A 71 -1.73 -4.48 0.34
C PHE A 71 -2.17 -3.07 0.74
N MET A 72 -2.63 -2.24 -0.22
CA MET A 72 -3.17 -0.92 0.09
C MET A 72 -4.50 -1.03 0.83
N TYR A 73 -5.34 -1.99 0.47
CA TYR A 73 -6.59 -2.31 1.16
C TYR A 73 -6.35 -2.58 2.64
N MET A 74 -5.35 -3.42 2.95
CA MET A 74 -4.93 -3.73 4.31
C MET A 74 -4.44 -2.50 5.07
N LEU A 75 -3.64 -1.64 4.44
CA LEU A 75 -3.11 -0.44 5.08
C LEU A 75 -4.21 0.56 5.44
N PHE A 76 -5.21 0.76 4.57
CA PHE A 76 -6.36 1.61 4.88
C PHE A 76 -7.25 1.00 5.98
N LEU A 77 -7.55 -0.30 5.91
CA LEU A 77 -8.32 -1.00 6.95
C LEU A 77 -7.67 -0.88 8.34
N VAL A 78 -6.37 -1.15 8.42
CA VAL A 78 -5.60 -1.08 9.66
C VAL A 78 -5.50 0.36 10.17
N SER A 79 -5.30 1.32 9.27
CA SER A 79 -5.24 2.75 9.65
C SER A 79 -6.57 3.20 10.25
N GLY A 80 -7.69 2.90 9.60
CA GLY A 80 -9.03 3.20 10.10
C GLY A 80 -9.32 2.55 11.46
N TYR A 81 -8.81 1.33 11.69
CA TYR A 81 -9.02 0.61 12.95
C TYR A 81 -8.53 1.38 14.19
N PHE A 82 -7.49 2.18 14.08
CA PHE A 82 -6.94 2.94 15.20
C PHE A 82 -7.54 4.34 15.40
N VAL A 83 -8.24 4.87 14.38
CA VAL A 83 -8.75 6.26 14.41
C VAL A 83 -9.76 6.51 15.52
N PRO A 84 -10.84 5.72 15.69
CA PRO A 84 -11.89 5.99 16.66
C PRO A 84 -11.37 6.11 18.10
N ARG A 85 -10.54 5.16 18.50
CA ARG A 85 -9.91 5.15 19.84
C ARG A 85 -8.98 6.34 20.06
N SER A 86 -8.29 6.77 19.00
CA SER A 86 -7.36 7.89 19.07
C SER A 86 -8.12 9.21 19.19
N VAL A 87 -9.17 9.39 18.40
CA VAL A 87 -10.05 10.58 18.45
C VAL A 87 -10.74 10.68 19.81
N GLN A 88 -11.29 9.58 20.31
CA GLN A 88 -11.93 9.56 21.64
C GLN A 88 -10.97 9.96 22.76
N LYS A 89 -9.73 9.42 22.72
CA LYS A 89 -8.74 9.67 23.79
C LYS A 89 -8.22 11.11 23.79
N LYS A 90 -8.03 11.71 22.60
CA LYS A 90 -7.31 12.98 22.43
C LYS A 90 -8.23 14.18 22.15
N GLY A 91 -9.45 13.91 21.68
CA GLY A 91 -10.32 14.89 21.05
C GLY A 91 -9.91 15.19 19.61
N ILE A 92 -10.87 15.71 18.82
CA ILE A 92 -10.70 15.92 17.37
C ILE A 92 -9.52 16.85 17.06
N VAL A 93 -9.46 18.00 17.71
CA VAL A 93 -8.45 19.04 17.40
C VAL A 93 -7.02 18.53 17.66
N LYS A 94 -6.78 17.92 18.82
CA LYS A 94 -5.47 17.39 19.19
C LYS A 94 -5.10 16.22 18.28
N TYR A 95 -6.06 15.36 17.94
CA TYR A 95 -5.86 14.25 17.01
C TYR A 95 -5.40 14.76 15.64
N LEU A 96 -6.13 15.74 15.05
CA LEU A 96 -5.80 16.26 13.72
C LEU A 96 -4.45 17.01 13.71
N LYS A 97 -4.12 17.78 14.77
CA LYS A 97 -2.78 18.40 14.88
C LYS A 97 -1.66 17.37 14.90
N GLU A 98 -1.81 16.27 15.67
CA GLU A 98 -0.82 15.20 15.71
C GLU A 98 -0.76 14.42 14.39
N ARG A 99 -1.90 14.24 13.70
CA ARG A 99 -1.94 13.61 12.37
C ARG A 99 -1.26 14.49 11.33
N LEU A 100 -1.54 15.78 11.32
CA LEU A 100 -0.88 16.73 10.42
C LEU A 100 0.65 16.70 10.61
N LEU A 101 1.13 16.65 11.84
CA LEU A 101 2.57 16.55 12.11
C LEU A 101 3.15 15.23 11.61
N ARG A 102 2.47 14.09 11.89
CA ARG A 102 2.98 12.75 11.57
C ARG A 102 2.77 12.32 10.11
N ILE A 103 1.87 12.95 9.37
CA ILE A 103 1.64 12.70 7.95
C ILE A 103 2.17 13.86 7.12
N GLY A 104 1.86 15.10 7.50
CA GLY A 104 2.18 16.29 6.71
C GLY A 104 3.68 16.59 6.65
N LEU A 105 4.40 16.50 7.77
CA LEU A 105 5.85 16.74 7.77
C LEU A 105 6.61 15.65 6.96
N PRO A 106 6.37 14.33 7.15
CA PRO A 106 6.93 13.32 6.27
C PRO A 106 6.51 13.43 4.82
N PHE A 107 5.28 13.87 4.54
CA PHE A 107 4.82 14.15 3.18
C PHE A 107 5.66 15.25 2.52
N LEU A 108 5.85 16.40 3.19
CA LEU A 108 6.67 17.49 2.67
C LEU A 108 8.13 17.06 2.47
N PHE A 109 8.70 16.35 3.43
CA PHE A 109 10.04 15.78 3.31
C PHE A 109 10.13 14.80 2.13
N GLY A 110 9.17 13.90 1.98
CA GLY A 110 9.08 12.95 0.89
C GLY A 110 8.97 13.65 -0.47
N LEU A 111 8.11 14.65 -0.59
CA LEU A 111 7.89 15.38 -1.84
C LEU A 111 9.11 16.22 -2.22
N LEU A 112 9.61 17.07 -1.29
CA LEU A 112 10.62 18.06 -1.59
C LEU A 112 12.04 17.49 -1.66
N LEU A 113 12.35 16.46 -0.86
CA LEU A 113 13.67 15.86 -0.81
C LEU A 113 13.71 14.50 -1.51
N ILE A 114 12.90 13.55 -1.08
CA ILE A 114 13.01 12.17 -1.57
C ILE A 114 12.62 12.07 -3.04
N ASN A 115 11.42 12.53 -3.43
CA ASN A 115 10.96 12.46 -4.82
C ASN A 115 11.82 13.33 -5.74
N SER A 116 12.16 14.55 -5.31
CA SER A 116 13.02 15.44 -6.11
C SER A 116 14.41 14.84 -6.32
N SER A 117 15.03 14.29 -5.27
CA SER A 117 16.32 13.61 -5.40
C SER A 117 16.23 12.36 -6.28
N SER A 118 15.14 11.58 -6.16
CA SER A 118 14.89 10.42 -7.01
C SER A 118 14.79 10.81 -8.48
N LEU A 119 14.06 11.89 -8.78
CA LEU A 119 13.91 12.40 -10.14
C LEU A 119 15.22 12.92 -10.70
N LEU A 120 16.00 13.66 -9.91
CA LEU A 120 17.31 14.18 -10.32
C LEU A 120 18.32 13.05 -10.60
N LEU A 121 18.40 12.06 -9.70
CA LEU A 121 19.26 10.89 -9.91
C LEU A 121 18.81 10.06 -11.12
N GLY A 122 17.50 9.81 -11.22
CA GLY A 122 16.95 9.08 -12.36
C GLY A 122 17.20 9.80 -13.70
N ARG A 123 17.20 11.15 -13.73
CA ARG A 123 17.56 11.92 -14.91
C ARG A 123 19.03 11.73 -15.32
N LEU A 124 19.92 11.55 -14.38
CA LEU A 124 21.36 11.33 -14.64
C LEU A 124 21.67 9.89 -15.07
N SER A 125 20.69 9.00 -14.95
CA SER A 125 20.81 7.59 -15.35
C SER A 125 21.01 7.46 -16.87
N PRO A 126 21.86 6.54 -17.33
CA PRO A 126 22.04 6.27 -18.75
C PRO A 126 20.74 5.86 -19.43
N GLY A 127 20.40 6.51 -20.53
CA GLY A 127 19.15 6.22 -21.27
C GLY A 127 17.86 6.66 -20.55
N SER A 128 17.97 7.53 -19.56
CA SER A 128 16.82 8.03 -18.80
C SER A 128 15.71 8.58 -19.70
N ALA A 129 14.46 8.22 -19.39
CA ALA A 129 13.28 8.75 -20.07
C ALA A 129 13.10 10.26 -19.83
N THR A 130 13.69 10.83 -18.78
CA THR A 130 13.63 12.26 -18.45
C THR A 130 14.82 13.07 -18.92
N ALA A 131 15.82 12.44 -19.56
CA ALA A 131 17.06 13.10 -19.95
C ALA A 131 16.86 14.35 -20.83
N ASN A 132 15.92 14.30 -21.77
CA ASN A 132 15.63 15.36 -22.72
C ASN A 132 14.51 16.33 -22.28
N ILE A 133 13.91 16.13 -21.11
CA ILE A 133 12.87 17.02 -20.60
C ILE A 133 13.54 18.30 -20.08
N PRO A 134 13.12 19.51 -20.50
CA PRO A 134 13.63 20.75 -19.93
C PRO A 134 13.46 20.79 -18.40
N TRP A 135 14.42 21.38 -17.69
CA TRP A 135 14.42 21.45 -16.22
C TRP A 135 13.12 22.04 -15.63
N ARG A 136 12.55 23.05 -16.29
CA ARG A 136 11.30 23.70 -15.89
C ARG A 136 10.08 22.79 -16.01
N ASP A 137 10.15 21.78 -16.87
CA ASP A 137 9.04 20.88 -17.20
C ASP A 137 9.16 19.53 -16.45
N LEU A 138 10.21 19.36 -15.63
CA LEU A 138 10.35 18.19 -14.78
C LEU A 138 9.24 18.13 -13.72
N PRO A 139 8.61 16.97 -13.52
CA PRO A 139 7.46 16.82 -12.63
C PRO A 139 7.85 16.76 -11.13
N PHE A 140 8.50 17.81 -10.61
CA PHE A 140 8.90 17.88 -9.19
C PHE A 140 7.71 17.85 -8.21
N ASN A 141 6.51 18.19 -8.68
CA ASN A 141 5.27 18.16 -7.93
C ASN A 141 4.55 16.80 -7.96
N GLN A 142 5.14 15.82 -8.64
CA GLN A 142 4.54 14.48 -8.73
C GLN A 142 4.53 13.80 -7.37
N LEU A 143 3.33 13.39 -6.91
CA LEU A 143 3.17 12.74 -5.62
C LEU A 143 3.84 11.36 -5.57
N GLY A 144 3.87 10.64 -6.70
CA GLY A 144 4.35 9.27 -6.72
C GLY A 144 3.65 8.45 -5.62
N VAL A 145 4.42 7.70 -4.86
CA VAL A 145 3.89 6.87 -3.76
C VAL A 145 3.23 7.67 -2.63
N LEU A 146 3.55 8.95 -2.47
CA LEU A 146 3.03 9.80 -1.38
C LEU A 146 1.52 10.07 -1.45
N TRP A 147 0.86 9.74 -2.57
CA TRP A 147 -0.59 9.84 -2.73
C TRP A 147 -1.36 9.20 -1.56
N PHE A 148 -0.85 8.07 -1.02
CA PHE A 148 -1.47 7.38 0.10
C PHE A 148 -1.59 8.26 1.35
N LEU A 149 -0.60 9.10 1.65
CA LEU A 149 -0.59 9.98 2.81
C LEU A 149 -1.68 11.05 2.70
N VAL A 150 -1.87 11.60 1.50
CA VAL A 150 -2.89 12.61 1.22
C VAL A 150 -4.29 12.03 1.38
N VAL A 151 -4.54 10.87 0.75
CA VAL A 151 -5.83 10.17 0.84
C VAL A 151 -6.12 9.74 2.27
N LEU A 152 -5.11 9.21 2.98
CA LEU A 152 -5.26 8.82 4.38
C LEU A 152 -5.64 10.01 5.27
N PHE A 153 -4.99 11.16 5.09
CA PHE A 153 -5.32 12.36 5.84
C PHE A 153 -6.72 12.91 5.50
N ALA A 154 -7.12 12.84 4.23
CA ALA A 154 -8.48 13.19 3.81
C ALA A 154 -9.54 12.31 4.51
N PHE A 155 -9.30 11.00 4.63
CA PHE A 155 -10.20 10.10 5.34
C PHE A 155 -10.22 10.36 6.85
N ASP A 156 -9.10 10.75 7.45
CA ASP A 156 -9.05 11.19 8.85
C ASP A 156 -9.93 12.45 9.07
N LEU A 157 -9.89 13.42 8.14
CA LEU A 157 -10.73 14.61 8.17
C LEU A 157 -12.21 14.28 8.04
N LEU A 158 -12.57 13.41 7.08
CA LEU A 158 -13.94 12.96 6.88
C LEU A 158 -14.50 12.23 8.11
N TYR A 159 -13.69 11.36 8.74
CA TYR A 159 -14.09 10.69 9.99
C TYR A 159 -14.32 11.71 11.13
N CYS A 160 -13.43 12.67 11.29
CA CYS A 160 -13.57 13.70 12.32
C CYS A 160 -14.79 14.61 12.08
N ALA A 161 -15.05 14.97 10.82
CA ALA A 161 -16.26 15.71 10.44
C ALA A 161 -17.53 14.91 10.75
N TRP A 162 -17.56 13.62 10.40
CA TRP A 162 -18.65 12.71 10.74
C TRP A 162 -18.94 12.67 12.25
N VAL A 163 -17.91 12.46 13.08
CA VAL A 163 -18.05 12.43 14.54
C VAL A 163 -18.55 13.76 15.08
N ARG A 164 -18.07 14.90 14.54
CA ARG A 164 -18.51 16.24 14.94
C ARG A 164 -19.99 16.49 14.62
N LEU A 165 -20.44 16.05 13.44
CA LEU A 165 -21.81 16.27 12.98
C LEU A 165 -22.83 15.35 13.70
N ARG A 166 -22.46 14.10 13.97
CA ARG A 166 -23.36 13.16 14.64
C ARG A 166 -23.31 13.20 16.17
N GLY A 167 -22.27 13.79 16.75
CA GLY A 167 -22.05 13.75 18.21
C GLY A 167 -21.75 12.34 18.74
N ASP A 168 -21.43 11.39 17.84
CA ASP A 168 -21.23 9.99 18.20
C ASP A 168 -20.04 9.82 19.14
N ARG A 169 -20.26 9.13 20.25
CA ARG A 169 -19.19 8.67 21.14
C ARG A 169 -18.76 7.28 20.74
N PHE A 170 -17.47 7.09 20.57
CA PHE A 170 -16.91 5.76 20.34
C PHE A 170 -17.18 4.88 21.58
N ALA A 171 -17.88 3.77 21.36
CA ALA A 171 -18.08 2.75 22.36
C ALA A 171 -17.58 1.39 21.83
N ILE A 172 -17.04 0.56 22.72
CA ILE A 172 -16.69 -0.82 22.38
C ILE A 172 -17.90 -1.70 22.67
N ASP A 173 -18.45 -2.25 21.60
CA ASP A 173 -19.51 -3.25 21.67
C ASP A 173 -19.06 -4.53 20.95
N ALA A 174 -18.54 -5.47 21.72
CA ALA A 174 -18.09 -6.75 21.19
C ALA A 174 -19.24 -7.76 21.01
N SER A 175 -20.50 -7.43 21.33
CA SER A 175 -21.65 -8.30 21.12
C SER A 175 -22.02 -8.41 19.64
N VAL A 176 -21.73 -7.38 18.83
CA VAL A 176 -22.03 -7.37 17.40
C VAL A 176 -21.20 -8.44 16.67
N PRO A 177 -21.87 -9.37 15.96
CA PRO A 177 -21.18 -10.45 15.26
C PRO A 177 -20.28 -9.92 14.14
N THR A 178 -19.25 -10.69 13.81
CA THR A 178 -18.39 -10.39 12.65
C THR A 178 -19.19 -10.52 11.35
N PRO A 179 -18.84 -9.73 10.30
CA PRO A 179 -19.49 -9.84 9.00
C PRO A 179 -19.50 -11.27 8.46
N GLN A 180 -20.65 -11.70 7.95
CA GLN A 180 -20.87 -13.03 7.39
C GLN A 180 -20.53 -13.09 5.90
N LEU A 181 -20.57 -14.28 5.30
CA LEU A 181 -20.31 -14.51 3.87
C LEU A 181 -21.10 -13.57 2.96
N ARG A 182 -22.40 -13.40 3.24
CA ARG A 182 -23.27 -12.51 2.47
C ARG A 182 -22.73 -11.07 2.43
N SER A 183 -22.28 -10.55 3.57
CA SER A 183 -21.73 -9.20 3.66
C SER A 183 -20.42 -9.07 2.87
N TRP A 184 -19.57 -10.09 2.92
CA TRP A 184 -18.32 -10.11 2.14
C TRP A 184 -18.62 -10.15 0.65
N LEU A 185 -19.54 -11.01 0.21
CA LEU A 185 -19.90 -11.14 -1.19
C LEU A 185 -20.54 -9.86 -1.73
N ILE A 186 -21.53 -9.30 -1.04
CA ILE A 186 -22.19 -8.05 -1.47
C ILE A 186 -21.16 -6.91 -1.55
N SER A 187 -20.31 -6.76 -0.54
CA SER A 187 -19.30 -5.70 -0.58
C SER A 187 -18.28 -5.91 -1.70
N ALA A 188 -17.83 -7.15 -1.96
CA ALA A 188 -16.92 -7.42 -3.07
C ALA A 188 -17.55 -7.10 -4.43
N VAL A 189 -18.80 -7.51 -4.66
CA VAL A 189 -19.52 -7.22 -5.92
C VAL A 189 -19.75 -5.71 -6.11
N VAL A 190 -20.23 -5.03 -5.06
CA VAL A 190 -20.50 -3.57 -5.14
C VAL A 190 -19.21 -2.80 -5.39
N LEU A 191 -18.13 -3.14 -4.68
CA LEU A 191 -16.84 -2.46 -4.87
C LEU A 191 -16.24 -2.78 -6.24
N ALA A 192 -16.35 -4.01 -6.74
CA ALA A 192 -15.91 -4.37 -8.09
C ALA A 192 -16.63 -3.54 -9.17
N ILE A 193 -17.95 -3.38 -9.05
CA ILE A 193 -18.72 -2.53 -9.96
C ILE A 193 -18.26 -1.08 -9.88
N ILE A 194 -18.05 -0.55 -8.67
CA ILE A 194 -17.57 0.82 -8.47
C ILE A 194 -16.18 1.00 -9.08
N ASP A 195 -15.24 0.08 -8.80
CA ASP A 195 -13.86 0.16 -9.29
C ASP A 195 -13.81 0.10 -10.82
N VAL A 196 -14.62 -0.76 -11.47
CA VAL A 196 -14.77 -0.81 -12.91
C VAL A 196 -15.40 0.48 -13.47
N MET A 197 -16.46 0.99 -12.84
CA MET A 197 -17.07 2.26 -13.24
C MET A 197 -16.09 3.43 -13.13
N MET A 198 -15.28 3.47 -12.07
CA MET A 198 -14.26 4.49 -11.91
C MET A 198 -13.15 4.38 -12.97
N ALA A 199 -12.75 3.16 -13.34
CA ALA A 199 -11.74 2.93 -14.37
C ALA A 199 -12.23 3.31 -15.78
N THR A 200 -13.53 3.12 -16.07
CA THR A 200 -14.09 3.38 -17.41
C THR A 200 -14.66 4.79 -17.60
N LYS A 201 -15.00 5.50 -16.51
CA LYS A 201 -15.56 6.87 -16.58
C LYS A 201 -14.48 7.92 -16.45
N THR A 202 -13.83 8.23 -17.55
CA THR A 202 -12.73 9.21 -17.63
C THR A 202 -13.11 10.59 -17.10
N GLU A 203 -14.37 11.03 -17.20
CA GLU A 203 -14.82 12.33 -16.69
C GLU A 203 -14.88 12.39 -15.15
N LEU A 204 -15.45 11.34 -14.51
CA LEU A 204 -15.46 11.22 -13.05
C LEU A 204 -14.03 11.12 -12.51
N TRP A 205 -13.18 10.40 -13.23
CA TRP A 205 -11.79 10.24 -12.97
C TRP A 205 -11.02 11.55 -13.12
N ALA A 206 -11.25 12.29 -14.21
CA ALA A 206 -10.67 13.60 -14.44
C ALA A 206 -11.03 14.60 -13.33
N PHE A 207 -12.21 14.50 -12.71
CA PHE A 207 -12.55 15.32 -11.54
C PHE A 207 -11.69 14.96 -10.32
N VAL A 208 -11.50 13.68 -10.03
CA VAL A 208 -10.64 13.22 -8.92
C VAL A 208 -9.15 13.52 -9.21
N ALA A 209 -8.72 13.37 -10.47
CA ALA A 209 -7.35 13.67 -10.88
C ALA A 209 -7.04 15.19 -10.95
N ARG A 210 -8.06 16.04 -11.15
CA ARG A 210 -7.93 17.51 -11.09
C ARG A 210 -7.89 18.07 -9.69
N LEU A 211 -8.27 17.29 -8.68
CA LEU A 211 -7.88 17.64 -7.31
C LEU A 211 -6.34 17.73 -7.30
N PRO A 212 -5.72 18.66 -6.53
CA PRO A 212 -4.26 18.85 -6.52
C PRO A 212 -3.50 17.63 -5.96
N LEU A 213 -3.98 16.46 -6.26
CA LEU A 213 -3.58 15.13 -5.83
C LEU A 213 -2.94 14.37 -7.00
N GLY A 214 -2.29 15.09 -7.94
CA GLY A 214 -1.60 14.49 -9.07
C GLY A 214 -0.83 13.22 -8.68
N GLY A 215 -0.90 12.16 -9.48
CA GLY A 215 -0.33 10.85 -9.18
C GLY A 215 -1.34 9.83 -8.64
N LEU A 216 -2.61 10.20 -8.49
CA LEU A 216 -3.69 9.24 -8.22
C LEU A 216 -4.04 8.38 -9.44
N GLU A 217 -3.52 8.71 -10.62
CA GLU A 217 -3.88 8.10 -11.90
C GLU A 217 -3.81 6.57 -11.90
N VAL A 218 -2.79 5.99 -11.28
CA VAL A 218 -2.59 4.53 -11.28
C VAL A 218 -3.46 3.80 -10.25
N GLN A 219 -3.85 4.46 -9.15
CA GLN A 219 -4.55 3.81 -8.02
C GLN A 219 -5.95 4.36 -7.79
N GLY A 220 -6.38 5.28 -8.58
CA GLY A 220 -7.54 6.04 -8.27
C GLY A 220 -8.86 5.37 -8.59
N SER A 221 -8.90 4.37 -9.45
CA SER A 221 -10.09 3.51 -9.62
C SER A 221 -10.56 2.91 -8.29
N HIS A 222 -9.64 2.68 -7.36
CA HIS A 222 -9.92 2.09 -6.05
C HIS A 222 -10.19 3.09 -4.92
N VAL A 223 -10.31 4.39 -5.18
CA VAL A 223 -10.45 5.40 -4.10
C VAL A 223 -11.66 5.15 -3.20
N PHE A 224 -12.78 4.71 -3.75
CA PHE A 224 -13.98 4.37 -2.99
C PHE A 224 -13.80 3.07 -2.19
N THR A 225 -13.09 2.10 -2.75
CA THR A 225 -12.72 0.87 -2.04
C THR A 225 -11.80 1.19 -0.87
N TYR A 226 -10.83 2.09 -1.02
CA TYR A 226 -9.98 2.56 0.09
C TYR A 226 -10.79 3.27 1.17
N ALA A 227 -11.73 4.16 0.78
CA ALA A 227 -12.63 4.82 1.71
C ALA A 227 -13.49 3.81 2.47
N PHE A 228 -14.12 2.88 1.77
CA PHE A 228 -14.92 1.81 2.36
C PHE A 228 -14.11 1.02 3.40
N LEU A 229 -12.89 0.61 3.06
CA LEU A 229 -12.02 -0.17 3.95
C LEU A 229 -11.55 0.63 5.17
N PHE A 230 -11.23 1.91 4.99
CA PHE A 230 -10.88 2.77 6.10
C PHE A 230 -12.06 2.91 7.10
N PHE A 231 -13.26 3.20 6.61
CA PHE A 231 -14.45 3.31 7.48
C PHE A 231 -14.91 1.96 8.03
N LEU A 232 -14.72 0.86 7.29
CA LEU A 232 -14.89 -0.50 7.81
C LEU A 232 -13.91 -0.78 8.96
N GLY A 233 -12.66 -0.32 8.85
CA GLY A 233 -11.68 -0.37 9.93
C GLY A 233 -12.15 0.40 11.17
N CYS A 234 -12.69 1.62 10.98
CA CYS A 234 -13.27 2.40 12.08
C CYS A 234 -14.41 1.62 12.78
N LYS A 235 -15.32 1.03 12.02
CA LYS A 235 -16.41 0.20 12.54
C LYS A 235 -15.89 -1.06 13.21
N ALA A 236 -14.92 -1.74 12.60
CA ALA A 236 -14.28 -2.93 13.15
C ALA A 236 -13.61 -2.66 14.51
N SER A 237 -13.09 -1.44 14.73
CA SER A 237 -12.53 -1.02 16.02
C SER A 237 -13.56 -1.02 17.14
N SER A 238 -14.78 -0.54 16.89
CA SER A 238 -15.87 -0.53 17.85
C SER A 238 -16.33 -1.94 18.23
N HIS A 239 -16.26 -2.87 17.30
CA HIS A 239 -16.75 -4.24 17.51
C HIS A 239 -15.62 -5.28 17.67
N ARG A 240 -14.36 -4.86 17.67
CA ARG A 240 -13.18 -5.73 17.75
C ARG A 240 -13.19 -6.85 16.71
N TRP A 241 -13.66 -6.57 15.50
CA TRP A 241 -13.83 -7.60 14.47
C TRP A 241 -12.50 -8.18 13.98
N LEU A 242 -11.41 -7.37 13.96
CA LEU A 242 -10.10 -7.86 13.50
C LEU A 242 -9.53 -8.93 14.42
N GLU A 243 -9.92 -8.95 15.71
CA GLU A 243 -9.49 -9.97 16.67
C GLU A 243 -10.39 -11.20 16.72
N ARG A 244 -11.56 -11.17 16.03
CA ARG A 244 -12.63 -12.19 16.16
C ARG A 244 -13.06 -12.79 14.82
N LEU A 245 -12.13 -12.90 13.87
CA LEU A 245 -12.42 -13.39 12.53
C LEU A 245 -12.92 -14.84 12.53
N ASN A 246 -13.95 -15.13 11.73
CA ASN A 246 -14.46 -16.47 11.53
C ASN A 246 -13.50 -17.29 10.65
N HIS A 247 -12.78 -18.22 11.26
CA HIS A 247 -11.79 -19.04 10.59
C HIS A 247 -12.32 -19.78 9.35
N ARG A 248 -13.51 -20.43 9.45
CA ARG A 248 -14.06 -21.19 8.34
C ARG A 248 -14.38 -20.30 7.14
N LEU A 249 -14.95 -19.12 7.40
CA LEU A 249 -15.26 -18.13 6.37
C LEU A 249 -14.00 -17.62 5.71
N VAL A 250 -13.02 -17.20 6.51
CA VAL A 250 -11.74 -16.67 6.01
C VAL A 250 -11.01 -17.68 5.12
N VAL A 251 -10.89 -18.94 5.56
CA VAL A 251 -10.18 -19.97 4.78
C VAL A 251 -10.92 -20.33 3.49
N ARG A 252 -12.26 -20.37 3.49
CA ARG A 252 -13.04 -20.62 2.27
C ARG A 252 -12.83 -19.48 1.26
N TRP A 253 -12.94 -18.24 1.73
CA TRP A 253 -12.75 -17.08 0.87
C TRP A 253 -11.30 -16.97 0.36
N PHE A 254 -10.32 -17.24 1.22
CA PHE A 254 -8.92 -17.28 0.81
C PHE A 254 -8.65 -18.29 -0.32
N ARG A 255 -9.20 -19.52 -0.22
CA ARG A 255 -9.08 -20.51 -1.28
C ARG A 255 -9.69 -20.02 -2.59
N PHE A 256 -10.84 -19.38 -2.53
CA PHE A 256 -11.46 -18.75 -3.70
C PHE A 256 -10.56 -17.63 -4.27
N SER A 257 -10.05 -16.75 -3.43
CA SER A 257 -9.14 -15.67 -3.85
C SER A 257 -7.86 -16.18 -4.51
N ILE A 258 -7.29 -17.27 -4.00
CA ILE A 258 -6.12 -17.90 -4.63
C ILE A 258 -6.48 -18.51 -5.99
N ALA A 259 -7.64 -19.15 -6.13
CA ALA A 259 -8.08 -19.66 -7.43
C ALA A 259 -8.23 -18.53 -8.46
N VAL A 260 -8.84 -17.40 -8.07
CA VAL A 260 -8.96 -16.20 -8.92
C VAL A 260 -7.58 -15.63 -9.27
N ALA A 261 -6.66 -15.55 -8.29
CA ALA A 261 -5.31 -15.05 -8.51
C ALA A 261 -4.49 -15.96 -9.45
N LEU A 262 -4.65 -17.29 -9.35
CA LEU A 262 -4.00 -18.23 -10.27
C LEU A 262 -4.57 -18.18 -11.69
N SER A 263 -5.87 -17.93 -11.85
CA SER A 263 -6.47 -17.67 -13.16
C SER A 263 -5.89 -16.39 -13.79
N LEU A 264 -5.71 -15.34 -13.00
CA LEU A 264 -5.05 -14.12 -13.45
C LEU A 264 -3.57 -14.36 -13.84
N LEU A 265 -2.85 -15.22 -13.09
CA LEU A 265 -1.49 -15.63 -13.46
C LEU A 265 -1.46 -16.30 -14.83
N ALA A 266 -2.38 -17.23 -15.07
CA ALA A 266 -2.47 -17.91 -16.36
C ALA A 266 -2.71 -16.91 -17.51
N ILE A 267 -3.61 -15.93 -17.32
CA ILE A 267 -3.85 -14.86 -18.30
C ILE A 267 -2.56 -14.05 -18.54
N CYS A 268 -1.90 -13.57 -17.50
CA CYS A 268 -0.66 -12.79 -17.62
C CYS A 268 0.44 -13.57 -18.37
N LEU A 269 0.57 -14.86 -18.09
CA LEU A 269 1.53 -15.70 -18.79
C LEU A 269 1.18 -15.89 -20.28
N VAL A 270 -0.08 -16.20 -20.59
CA VAL A 270 -0.53 -16.35 -22.00
C VAL A 270 -0.28 -15.07 -22.78
N LEU A 271 -0.70 -13.91 -22.26
CA LEU A 271 -0.48 -12.61 -22.90
C LEU A 271 1.00 -12.30 -23.07
N SER A 272 1.82 -12.64 -22.09
CA SER A 272 3.26 -12.40 -22.15
C SER A 272 3.95 -13.28 -23.19
N PHE A 273 3.63 -14.58 -23.24
CA PHE A 273 4.21 -15.51 -24.23
C PHE A 273 3.74 -15.21 -25.67
N ASN A 274 2.53 -14.66 -25.83
CA ASN A 274 2.02 -14.19 -27.12
C ASN A 274 2.60 -12.82 -27.54
N GLY A 275 3.37 -12.16 -26.69
CA GLY A 275 3.89 -10.80 -26.94
C GLY A 275 2.85 -9.69 -26.86
N SER A 276 1.62 -9.97 -26.40
CA SER A 276 0.51 -9.02 -26.35
C SER A 276 0.31 -8.34 -25.00
N LEU A 277 1.10 -8.67 -23.99
CA LEU A 277 0.95 -8.18 -22.60
C LEU A 277 0.88 -6.63 -22.53
N ALA A 278 1.73 -5.94 -23.29
CA ALA A 278 1.76 -4.47 -23.29
C ALA A 278 0.54 -3.87 -24.03
N ALA A 279 0.11 -4.50 -25.13
CA ALA A 279 -1.06 -4.06 -25.90
C ALA A 279 -2.36 -4.25 -25.11
N GLU A 280 -2.47 -5.34 -24.35
CA GLU A 280 -3.66 -5.69 -23.56
C GLU A 280 -3.62 -5.14 -22.12
N TRP A 281 -2.69 -4.23 -21.81
CA TRP A 281 -2.48 -3.75 -20.43
C TRP A 281 -3.71 -3.03 -19.85
N GLU A 282 -4.41 -2.24 -20.68
CA GLU A 282 -5.61 -1.52 -20.26
C GLU A 282 -6.77 -2.48 -19.95
N ASP A 283 -7.03 -3.44 -20.83
CA ASP A 283 -8.07 -4.45 -20.64
C ASP A 283 -7.76 -5.36 -19.45
N LEU A 284 -6.48 -5.74 -19.28
CA LEU A 284 -6.03 -6.48 -18.13
C LEU A 284 -6.19 -5.69 -16.83
N SER A 285 -5.91 -4.39 -16.85
CA SER A 285 -6.14 -3.50 -15.71
C SER A 285 -7.63 -3.39 -15.35
N LEU A 286 -8.51 -3.35 -16.34
CA LEU A 286 -9.96 -3.34 -16.13
C LEU A 286 -10.44 -4.67 -15.50
N LEU A 287 -9.95 -5.80 -15.99
CA LEU A 287 -10.21 -7.11 -15.41
C LEU A 287 -9.73 -7.17 -13.95
N VAL A 288 -8.56 -6.61 -13.66
CA VAL A 288 -8.02 -6.54 -12.30
C VAL A 288 -8.90 -5.68 -11.40
N ASN A 289 -9.42 -4.54 -11.86
CA ASN A 289 -10.37 -3.74 -11.09
C ASN A 289 -11.62 -4.54 -10.71
N LEU A 290 -12.11 -5.39 -11.60
CA LEU A 290 -13.23 -6.30 -11.34
C LEU A 290 -12.87 -7.36 -10.29
N LEU A 291 -11.67 -7.93 -10.36
CA LEU A 291 -11.25 -9.06 -9.53
C LEU A 291 -10.65 -8.66 -8.17
N SER A 292 -10.10 -7.46 -8.06
CA SER A 292 -9.37 -6.99 -6.87
C SER A 292 -10.15 -7.10 -5.56
N PRO A 293 -11.43 -6.73 -5.43
CA PRO A 293 -12.16 -6.88 -4.18
C PRO A 293 -12.32 -8.35 -3.75
N PHE A 294 -12.45 -9.27 -4.71
CA PHE A 294 -12.55 -10.70 -4.42
C PHE A 294 -11.22 -11.29 -3.93
N ILE A 295 -10.11 -10.91 -4.55
CA ILE A 295 -8.77 -11.28 -4.11
C ILE A 295 -8.47 -10.63 -2.74
N GLY A 296 -8.74 -9.33 -2.63
CA GLY A 296 -8.44 -8.52 -1.46
C GLY A 296 -9.09 -9.02 -0.18
N TRP A 297 -10.38 -9.33 -0.21
CA TRP A 297 -11.09 -9.85 0.97
C TRP A 297 -10.45 -11.12 1.53
N GLY A 298 -10.14 -12.09 0.66
CA GLY A 298 -9.55 -13.35 1.11
C GLY A 298 -8.13 -13.18 1.63
N MET A 299 -7.31 -12.41 0.90
CA MET A 299 -5.94 -12.16 1.30
C MET A 299 -5.85 -11.38 2.62
N MET A 300 -6.61 -10.29 2.77
CA MET A 300 -6.64 -9.52 4.02
C MET A 300 -7.14 -10.36 5.20
N GLY A 301 -8.25 -11.08 5.03
CA GLY A 301 -8.80 -11.93 6.08
C GLY A 301 -7.82 -13.02 6.51
N TYR A 302 -7.17 -13.68 5.54
CA TYR A 302 -6.20 -14.73 5.82
C TYR A 302 -4.93 -14.20 6.51
N LEU A 303 -4.38 -13.09 6.04
CA LEU A 303 -3.20 -12.45 6.65
C LEU A 303 -3.49 -12.04 8.09
N LEU A 304 -4.63 -11.39 8.37
CA LEU A 304 -5.04 -11.06 9.73
C LEU A 304 -5.10 -12.30 10.62
N LEU A 305 -5.77 -13.35 10.14
CA LEU A 305 -5.93 -14.60 10.90
C LEU A 305 -4.59 -15.31 11.11
N TRP A 306 -3.74 -15.35 10.08
CA TRP A 306 -2.45 -16.04 10.13
C TRP A 306 -1.49 -15.35 11.09
N PHE A 307 -1.36 -14.02 11.01
CA PHE A 307 -0.48 -13.26 11.91
C PHE A 307 -0.97 -13.30 13.37
N GLN A 308 -2.28 -13.28 13.60
CA GLN A 308 -2.83 -13.48 14.96
C GLN A 308 -2.39 -14.81 15.56
N ARG A 309 -2.47 -15.88 14.79
CA ARG A 309 -2.11 -17.22 15.25
C ARG A 309 -0.61 -17.45 15.39
N ASN A 310 0.16 -16.78 14.57
CA ASN A 310 1.62 -16.94 14.51
C ASN A 310 2.38 -15.73 15.09
N GLU A 311 1.71 -14.85 15.84
CA GLU A 311 2.31 -13.63 16.41
C GLU A 311 3.64 -13.91 17.14
N LYS A 312 3.68 -14.97 17.95
CA LYS A 312 4.90 -15.38 18.67
C LYS A 312 6.00 -15.93 17.75
N ARG A 313 5.62 -16.69 16.70
CA ARG A 313 6.57 -17.26 15.73
C ARG A 313 7.21 -16.18 14.86
N CYS A 314 6.41 -15.19 14.43
CA CYS A 314 6.91 -14.04 13.68
C CYS A 314 7.87 -13.15 14.49
N GLY A 315 7.82 -13.26 15.82
CA GLY A 315 8.77 -12.62 16.72
C GLY A 315 8.61 -11.11 16.85
N GLN A 316 9.33 -10.58 17.84
CA GLN A 316 9.34 -9.14 18.14
C GLN A 316 10.10 -8.33 17.08
N TRP A 317 11.07 -8.93 16.40
CA TRP A 317 11.85 -8.27 15.36
C TRP A 317 10.98 -7.77 14.21
N LEU A 318 10.03 -8.60 13.74
CA LEU A 318 9.11 -8.22 12.66
C LEU A 318 8.12 -7.13 13.11
N ALA A 319 7.67 -7.19 14.38
CA ALA A 319 6.86 -6.12 14.94
C ALA A 319 7.64 -4.80 15.10
N ASN A 320 8.93 -4.87 15.39
CA ASN A 320 9.81 -3.69 15.41
C ASN A 320 10.00 -3.12 14.00
N ALA A 321 10.22 -3.97 12.99
CA ALA A 321 10.21 -3.55 11.59
C ALA A 321 8.87 -2.87 11.22
N GLY A 322 7.75 -3.34 11.75
CA GLY A 322 6.44 -2.68 11.57
C GLY A 322 6.36 -1.26 12.15
N VAL A 323 7.17 -0.94 13.14
CA VAL A 323 7.30 0.45 13.62
C VAL A 323 8.11 1.30 12.65
N ASP A 324 9.11 0.71 11.99
CA ASP A 324 9.95 1.39 11.01
C ASP A 324 9.27 1.50 9.62
N SER A 325 8.18 0.75 9.39
CA SER A 325 7.51 0.59 8.10
C SER A 325 7.08 1.91 7.47
N PHE A 326 6.58 2.87 8.26
CA PHE A 326 6.13 4.15 7.74
C PHE A 326 7.29 4.99 7.16
N GLY A 327 8.42 5.06 7.86
CA GLY A 327 9.60 5.74 7.34
C GLY A 327 10.19 5.01 6.13
N ALA A 328 10.27 3.67 6.16
CA ALA A 328 10.72 2.86 5.03
C ALA A 328 9.87 3.11 3.79
N TYR A 329 8.54 3.24 3.95
CA TYR A 329 7.63 3.62 2.87
C TYR A 329 7.96 4.98 2.25
N ILE A 330 8.42 5.97 3.03
CA ILE A 330 8.72 7.30 2.49
C ILE A 330 10.03 7.30 1.70
N ILE A 331 11.07 6.64 2.21
CA ILE A 331 12.41 6.73 1.62
C ILE A 331 12.68 5.70 0.51
N HIS A 332 11.85 4.64 0.38
CA HIS A 332 12.15 3.57 -0.57
C HIS A 332 12.24 4.03 -2.02
N THR A 333 11.56 5.12 -2.40
CA THR A 333 11.64 5.65 -3.76
C THR A 333 13.07 6.01 -4.14
N LEU A 334 13.75 6.76 -3.29
CA LEU A 334 15.14 7.14 -3.48
C LEU A 334 16.09 5.94 -3.38
N VAL A 335 15.84 5.08 -2.37
CA VAL A 335 16.62 3.85 -2.18
C VAL A 335 16.57 2.97 -3.42
N LEU A 336 15.37 2.79 -4.02
CA LEU A 336 15.23 1.96 -5.22
C LEU A 336 15.89 2.57 -6.46
N VAL A 337 15.87 3.89 -6.63
CA VAL A 337 16.62 4.52 -7.74
C VAL A 337 18.11 4.19 -7.60
N ILE A 338 18.69 4.38 -6.42
CA ILE A 338 20.13 4.11 -6.17
C ILE A 338 20.44 2.61 -6.33
N VAL A 339 19.62 1.75 -5.75
CA VAL A 339 19.87 0.29 -5.76
C VAL A 339 19.74 -0.28 -7.17
N LEU A 340 18.68 0.09 -7.92
CA LEU A 340 18.45 -0.47 -9.24
C LEU A 340 19.49 0.03 -10.25
N GLU A 341 19.94 1.29 -10.15
CA GLU A 341 21.07 1.77 -10.93
C GLU A 341 22.34 1.00 -10.61
N ALA A 342 22.69 0.85 -9.33
CA ALA A 342 23.90 0.15 -8.91
C ALA A 342 23.90 -1.32 -9.34
N VAL A 343 22.77 -2.03 -9.17
CA VAL A 343 22.66 -3.46 -9.54
C VAL A 343 22.56 -3.61 -11.06
N GLY A 344 21.90 -2.71 -11.76
CA GLY A 344 21.80 -2.72 -13.22
C GLY A 344 23.15 -2.58 -13.92
N PHE A 345 24.07 -1.76 -13.38
CA PHE A 345 25.43 -1.61 -13.91
C PHE A 345 26.26 -2.92 -13.89
N ILE A 346 25.89 -3.90 -13.05
CA ILE A 346 26.62 -5.18 -12.97
C ILE A 346 26.31 -6.08 -14.18
N GLY A 347 25.27 -5.77 -14.98
CA GLY A 347 24.92 -6.55 -16.17
C GLY A 347 24.36 -7.95 -15.86
N LEU A 348 23.62 -8.08 -14.78
CA LEU A 348 22.97 -9.35 -14.39
C LEU A 348 21.69 -9.60 -15.21
N ASN A 349 21.23 -10.85 -15.21
CA ASN A 349 19.94 -11.16 -15.79
C ASN A 349 18.77 -10.54 -14.98
N PRO A 350 17.60 -10.31 -15.60
CA PRO A 350 16.47 -9.64 -14.95
C PRO A 350 16.01 -10.27 -13.62
N TRP A 351 16.10 -11.60 -13.48
CA TRP A 351 15.72 -12.28 -12.23
C TRP A 351 16.65 -11.94 -11.07
N LEU A 352 17.96 -11.87 -11.34
CA LEU A 352 18.95 -11.51 -10.33
C LEU A 352 18.86 -10.05 -9.98
N ILE A 353 18.65 -9.16 -10.95
CA ILE A 353 18.43 -7.71 -10.72
C ILE A 353 17.19 -7.52 -9.83
N ALA A 354 16.07 -8.17 -10.18
CA ALA A 354 14.84 -8.08 -9.39
C ALA A 354 15.06 -8.59 -7.96
N THR A 355 15.67 -9.76 -7.82
CA THR A 355 15.92 -10.36 -6.49
C THR A 355 16.83 -9.48 -5.65
N ALA A 356 17.95 -9.02 -6.20
CA ALA A 356 18.88 -8.14 -5.51
C ALA A 356 18.24 -6.78 -5.19
N GLY A 357 17.51 -6.20 -6.15
CA GLY A 357 16.77 -4.95 -5.96
C GLY A 357 15.75 -5.03 -4.83
N ILE A 358 14.97 -6.10 -4.78
CA ILE A 358 13.98 -6.33 -3.70
C ILE A 358 14.68 -6.49 -2.36
N LEU A 359 15.67 -7.38 -2.26
CA LEU A 359 16.36 -7.64 -0.99
C LEU A 359 17.09 -6.41 -0.48
N LEU A 360 17.90 -5.77 -1.31
CA LEU A 360 18.65 -4.58 -0.94
C LEU A 360 17.69 -3.40 -0.68
N GLY A 361 16.65 -3.22 -1.49
CA GLY A 361 15.63 -2.20 -1.30
C GLY A 361 14.96 -2.31 0.08
N ILE A 362 14.56 -3.51 0.49
CA ILE A 362 13.96 -3.77 1.80
C ILE A 362 15.00 -3.53 2.90
N ILE A 363 16.18 -4.16 2.83
CA ILE A 363 17.20 -4.08 3.87
C ILE A 363 17.65 -2.63 4.10
N ILE A 364 17.93 -1.90 3.02
CA ILE A 364 18.40 -0.51 3.11
C ILE A 364 17.29 0.40 3.61
N SER A 365 16.05 0.28 3.08
CA SER A 365 14.95 1.14 3.52
C SER A 365 14.62 0.95 5.00
N PHE A 366 14.42 -0.27 5.45
CA PHE A 366 14.11 -0.55 6.86
C PHE A 366 15.31 -0.28 7.78
N GLY A 367 16.51 -0.68 7.37
CA GLY A 367 17.75 -0.46 8.13
C GLY A 367 18.08 1.02 8.33
N SER A 368 17.95 1.83 7.29
CA SER A 368 18.15 3.28 7.38
C SER A 368 17.17 3.92 8.36
N ILE A 369 15.90 3.58 8.30
CA ILE A 369 14.91 4.13 9.23
C ILE A 369 15.13 3.64 10.65
N HIS A 370 15.49 2.38 10.83
CA HIS A 370 15.85 1.86 12.15
C HIS A 370 16.97 2.67 12.81
N GLN A 371 17.99 3.05 12.05
CA GLN A 371 19.08 3.90 12.54
C GLN A 371 18.62 5.36 12.75
N LEU A 372 17.89 5.94 11.81
CA LEU A 372 17.41 7.32 11.91
C LEU A 372 16.48 7.52 13.10
N ARG A 373 15.69 6.53 13.48
CA ARG A 373 14.81 6.59 14.67
C ARG A 373 15.54 6.59 16.00
N ARG A 374 16.83 6.35 16.03
CA ARG A 374 17.65 6.59 17.24
C ARG A 374 17.76 8.09 17.56
N ILE A 375 17.51 8.96 16.57
CA ILE A 375 17.42 10.41 16.75
C ILE A 375 16.03 10.75 17.32
N PRO A 376 15.93 11.32 18.56
CA PRO A 376 14.64 11.56 19.21
C PRO A 376 13.67 12.43 18.42
N ALA A 377 14.16 13.39 17.65
CA ALA A 377 13.34 14.24 16.79
C ALA A 377 12.64 13.44 15.68
N VAL A 378 13.38 12.50 15.04
CA VAL A 378 12.85 11.62 14.00
C VAL A 378 11.85 10.63 14.60
N ALA A 379 12.16 10.01 15.72
CA ALA A 379 11.29 9.04 16.40
C ALA A 379 9.92 9.61 16.85
N ARG A 380 9.80 10.94 16.97
CA ARG A 380 8.52 11.61 17.31
C ARG A 380 7.59 11.75 16.11
N VAL A 381 8.15 11.74 14.90
CA VAL A 381 7.43 12.02 13.66
C VAL A 381 7.14 10.73 12.89
N ILE A 382 8.11 9.81 12.87
CA ILE A 382 8.05 8.54 12.13
C ILE A 382 7.71 7.35 13.03
#